data_95bf847150aec53ce2846f6b720e9220
#
_entry.id   95bf847150aec53ce2846f6b720e9220
#
_cell.length_a   1.000
_cell.length_b   1.000
_cell.length_c   1.000
_cell.angle_alpha   90.00
_cell.angle_beta   90.00
_cell.angle_gamma   90.00
#
_symmetry.space_group_name_H-M   'P 1'
#
loop_
_entity.id
_entity.type
_entity.pdbx_description
1 polymer ?
#
loop_
_entity_poly.entity_id
_entity_poly.type
_entity_poly.pdbx_seq_one_letter_code
_entity_poly.pdbx_strand_id
1 'polypeptide(L)'
;MTDEAPKPKIKWDDGLRDRMALLGVPVPEKTQASEIEALGWEHWCRTLFPYLFSRPFTQYQKDFWEWGWAIQPNKYYRPRIECHPRGVGKSTQAETLAVSMVARRKRKMIGYVSLNETKATKHFESIKSMLEN
;
A
#
# COMPACT_ATOMS: atom_id res chain seq x y z
N MET A 1 -6.66 -14.63 -33.38
CA MET A 1 -5.55 -14.05 -32.59
C MET A 1 -5.45 -12.59 -32.98
N THR A 2 -5.99 -11.71 -32.19
CA THR A 2 -5.83 -10.26 -32.36
C THR A 2 -4.51 -9.88 -31.71
N ASP A 3 -3.54 -9.57 -32.53
CA ASP A 3 -2.21 -9.05 -32.15
C ASP A 3 -2.42 -7.59 -31.70
N GLU A 4 -2.80 -7.40 -30.44
CA GLU A 4 -2.95 -6.06 -29.86
C GLU A 4 -1.54 -5.52 -29.62
N ALA A 5 -1.12 -4.58 -30.49
CA ALA A 5 0.17 -3.91 -30.38
C ALA A 5 0.35 -3.35 -28.96
N PRO A 6 1.54 -3.48 -28.36
CA PRO A 6 1.79 -3.00 -26.99
C PRO A 6 1.51 -1.51 -26.90
N LYS A 7 0.57 -1.13 -26.05
CA LYS A 7 0.23 0.29 -25.80
C LYS A 7 1.51 1.03 -25.34
N PRO A 8 1.87 2.15 -25.94
CA PRO A 8 3.06 2.87 -25.59
C PRO A 8 3.00 3.31 -24.12
N LYS A 9 4.03 2.99 -23.34
CA LYS A 9 4.20 3.46 -21.98
C LYS A 9 4.55 4.94 -22.01
N ILE A 10 3.57 5.81 -21.82
CA ILE A 10 3.78 7.26 -21.73
C ILE A 10 4.56 7.54 -20.45
N LYS A 11 5.77 8.09 -20.58
CA LYS A 11 6.50 8.66 -19.45
C LYS A 11 5.92 10.05 -19.17
N TRP A 12 5.28 10.19 -18.04
CA TRP A 12 4.77 11.46 -17.56
C TRP A 12 5.93 12.30 -17.00
N ASP A 13 6.36 13.29 -17.73
CA ASP A 13 7.25 14.34 -17.24
C ASP A 13 6.45 15.64 -16.99
N ASP A 14 7.06 16.59 -16.28
CA ASP A 14 6.37 17.82 -15.94
C ASP A 14 6.03 18.64 -17.20
N GLY A 15 6.87 18.63 -18.22
CA GLY A 15 6.62 19.33 -19.49
C GLY A 15 5.49 18.71 -20.32
N LEU A 16 5.26 17.42 -20.22
CA LEU A 16 4.13 16.75 -20.87
C LEU A 16 2.82 17.10 -20.16
N ARG A 17 2.83 17.17 -18.83
CA ARG A 17 1.67 17.60 -18.01
C ARG A 17 1.21 18.99 -18.35
N ASP A 18 2.15 19.94 -18.42
CA ASP A 18 1.85 21.34 -18.75
C ASP A 18 1.24 21.47 -20.16
N ARG A 19 1.77 20.73 -21.13
CA ARG A 19 1.21 20.71 -22.50
C ARG A 19 -0.18 20.10 -22.55
N MET A 20 -0.45 19.05 -21.80
CA MET A 20 -1.78 18.43 -21.74
C MET A 20 -2.79 19.35 -21.04
N ALA A 21 -2.38 20.05 -19.98
CA ALA A 21 -3.22 21.04 -19.31
C ALA A 21 -3.62 22.19 -20.25
N LEU A 22 -2.68 22.70 -21.06
CA LEU A 22 -2.95 23.71 -22.07
C LEU A 22 -3.94 23.24 -23.17
N LEU A 23 -3.98 21.95 -23.45
CA LEU A 23 -4.90 21.36 -24.42
C LEU A 23 -6.26 20.96 -23.83
N GLY A 24 -6.50 21.25 -22.53
CA GLY A 24 -7.73 20.87 -21.83
C GLY A 24 -7.89 19.37 -21.62
N VAL A 25 -6.82 18.58 -21.79
CA VAL A 25 -6.83 17.14 -21.55
C VAL A 25 -6.67 16.89 -20.04
N PRO A 26 -7.54 16.07 -19.41
CA PRO A 26 -7.41 15.76 -17.99
C PRO A 26 -6.06 15.11 -17.73
N VAL A 27 -5.19 15.82 -17.00
CA VAL A 27 -3.90 15.30 -16.55
C VAL A 27 -4.16 14.52 -15.28
N PRO A 28 -3.77 13.24 -15.20
CA PRO A 28 -3.85 12.53 -13.92
C PRO A 28 -2.97 13.27 -12.90
N GLU A 29 -3.59 13.72 -11.82
CA GLU A 29 -2.86 14.32 -10.70
C GLU A 29 -1.73 13.38 -10.29
N LYS A 30 -0.55 13.96 -10.01
CA LYS A 30 0.50 13.20 -9.31
C LYS A 30 -0.16 12.66 -8.07
N THR A 31 -0.31 11.36 -7.99
CA THR A 31 -0.99 10.73 -6.87
C THR A 31 -0.20 11.12 -5.63
N GLN A 32 -0.79 11.88 -4.72
CA GLN A 32 -0.19 12.22 -3.41
C GLN A 32 0.47 11.00 -2.75
N ALA A 33 -0.10 9.82 -2.99
CA ALA A 33 0.43 8.54 -2.55
C ALA A 33 1.86 8.25 -3.01
N SER A 34 2.27 8.64 -4.22
CA SER A 34 3.63 8.40 -4.71
C SER A 34 4.66 9.34 -4.09
N GLU A 35 4.26 10.55 -3.78
CA GLU A 35 5.09 11.54 -3.08
C GLU A 35 5.27 11.13 -1.61
N ILE A 36 4.18 10.70 -0.97
CA ILE A 36 4.19 10.20 0.40
C ILE A 36 5.01 8.91 0.50
N GLU A 37 4.94 8.02 -0.50
CA GLU A 37 5.76 6.79 -0.54
C GLU A 37 7.27 7.12 -0.51
N ALA A 38 7.70 8.16 -1.21
CA ALA A 38 9.10 8.56 -1.27
C ALA A 38 9.65 9.02 0.09
N LEU A 39 8.78 9.48 1.00
CA LEU A 39 9.15 9.90 2.35
C LEU A 39 9.27 8.74 3.36
N GLY A 40 8.97 7.51 2.93
CA GLY A 40 9.12 6.29 3.72
C GLY A 40 7.85 5.83 4.43
N TRP A 41 7.92 4.62 5.01
CA TRP A 41 6.76 3.92 5.57
C TRP A 41 6.11 4.64 6.75
N GLU A 42 6.90 5.25 7.64
CA GLU A 42 6.37 5.93 8.82
C GLU A 42 5.54 7.15 8.43
N HIS A 43 6.06 7.95 7.51
CA HIS A 43 5.35 9.11 6.98
C HIS A 43 4.08 8.68 6.25
N TRP A 44 4.16 7.63 5.43
CA TRP A 44 3.03 7.04 4.72
C TRP A 44 1.90 6.62 5.68
N CYS A 45 2.24 5.86 6.74
CA CYS A 45 1.28 5.42 7.75
C CYS A 45 0.60 6.58 8.46
N ARG A 46 1.38 7.57 8.92
CA ARG A 46 0.85 8.71 9.68
C ARG A 46 0.02 9.66 8.84
N THR A 47 0.36 9.83 7.59
CA THR A 47 -0.36 10.74 6.68
C THR A 47 -1.66 10.14 6.20
N LEU A 48 -1.67 8.88 5.79
CA LEU A 48 -2.87 8.25 5.26
C LEU A 48 -3.80 7.68 6.35
N PHE A 49 -3.24 7.24 7.48
CA PHE A 49 -4.00 6.62 8.56
C PHE A 49 -3.67 7.22 9.94
N PRO A 50 -3.83 8.55 10.12
CA PRO A 50 -3.44 9.23 11.36
C PRO A 50 -4.18 8.69 12.59
N TYR A 51 -5.42 8.23 12.41
CA TYR A 51 -6.25 7.65 13.48
C TYR A 51 -5.76 6.27 13.95
N LEU A 52 -5.06 5.50 13.09
CA LEU A 52 -4.48 4.20 13.44
C LEU A 52 -3.08 4.34 14.03
N PHE A 53 -2.31 5.33 13.60
CA PHE A 53 -0.90 5.52 13.93
C PHE A 53 -0.63 6.83 14.68
N SER A 54 -1.51 7.18 15.62
CA SER A 54 -1.39 8.38 16.45
C SER A 54 -0.28 8.28 17.52
N ARG A 55 0.07 7.04 17.92
CA ARG A 55 1.09 6.79 18.93
C ARG A 55 2.46 6.55 18.30
N PRO A 56 3.56 6.73 19.05
CA PRO A 56 4.89 6.34 18.60
C PRO A 56 4.96 4.85 18.27
N PHE A 57 5.68 4.50 17.20
CA PHE A 57 5.92 3.10 16.85
C PHE A 57 6.89 2.45 17.84
N THR A 58 6.54 1.25 18.29
CA THR A 58 7.44 0.40 19.06
C THR A 58 8.51 -0.22 18.17
N GLN A 59 9.60 -0.73 18.74
CA GLN A 59 10.68 -1.30 17.94
C GLN A 59 10.20 -2.45 17.04
N TYR A 60 9.37 -3.37 17.56
CA TYR A 60 8.86 -4.48 16.76
C TYR A 60 7.97 -4.01 15.59
N GLN A 61 7.23 -2.92 15.76
CA GLN A 61 6.43 -2.32 14.67
C GLN A 61 7.34 -1.71 13.60
N LYS A 62 8.41 -1.06 14.00
CA LYS A 62 9.43 -0.54 13.07
C LYS A 62 10.06 -1.67 12.27
N ASP A 63 10.52 -2.73 12.94
CA ASP A 63 11.12 -3.90 12.28
C ASP A 63 10.15 -4.59 11.30
N PHE A 64 8.87 -4.66 11.66
CA PHE A 64 7.82 -5.20 10.80
C PHE A 64 7.60 -4.32 9.56
N TRP A 65 7.52 -3.01 9.73
CA TRP A 65 7.32 -2.08 8.64
C TRP A 65 8.54 -1.97 7.72
N GLU A 66 9.75 -1.96 8.27
CA GLU A 66 10.98 -2.00 7.47
C GLU A 66 11.04 -3.24 6.59
N TRP A 67 10.73 -4.41 7.16
CA TRP A 67 10.63 -5.64 6.39
C TRP A 67 9.57 -5.57 5.28
N GLY A 68 8.35 -5.15 5.62
CA GLY A 68 7.24 -5.08 4.67
C GLY A 68 7.45 -4.02 3.59
N TRP A 69 8.05 -2.89 3.96
CA TRP A 69 8.34 -1.80 3.03
C TRP A 69 9.42 -2.16 2.00
N ALA A 70 10.38 -2.97 2.40
CA ALA A 70 11.46 -3.45 1.53
C ALA A 70 11.01 -4.48 0.48
N ILE A 71 9.77 -5.00 0.55
CA ILE A 71 9.25 -5.99 -0.38
C ILE A 71 9.14 -5.40 -1.80
N GLN A 72 9.81 -6.05 -2.75
CA GLN A 72 9.82 -5.68 -4.16
C GLN A 72 8.92 -6.60 -5.00
N PRO A 73 8.38 -6.12 -6.13
CA PRO A 73 7.64 -6.96 -7.07
C PRO A 73 8.50 -8.12 -7.58
N ASN A 74 7.87 -9.28 -7.80
CA ASN A 74 8.49 -10.45 -8.42
C ASN A 74 9.72 -11.03 -7.68
N LYS A 75 9.91 -10.67 -6.41
CA LYS A 75 10.91 -11.29 -5.53
C LYS A 75 10.26 -12.21 -4.52
N TYR A 76 10.91 -13.33 -4.24
CA TYR A 76 10.55 -14.21 -3.14
C TYR A 76 11.18 -13.69 -1.84
N TYR A 77 10.41 -13.76 -0.77
CA TYR A 77 10.85 -13.43 0.58
C TYR A 77 10.54 -14.60 1.52
N ARG A 78 11.42 -14.82 2.48
CA ARG A 78 11.16 -15.80 3.52
C ARG A 78 9.92 -15.42 4.33
N PRO A 79 9.12 -16.41 4.77
CA PRO A 79 8.02 -16.16 5.67
C PRO A 79 8.48 -15.42 6.91
N ARG A 80 7.68 -14.46 7.38
CA ARG A 80 7.89 -13.77 8.64
C ARG A 80 6.81 -14.20 9.63
N ILE A 81 7.20 -14.53 10.84
CA ILE A 81 6.32 -14.92 11.93
C ILE A 81 6.39 -13.86 13.01
N GLU A 82 5.24 -13.32 13.38
CA GLU A 82 5.09 -12.32 14.43
C GLU A 82 4.34 -12.90 15.63
N CYS A 83 5.05 -13.06 16.75
CA CYS A 83 4.52 -13.58 18.01
C CYS A 83 4.58 -12.51 19.10
N HIS A 84 3.49 -11.78 19.29
CA HIS A 84 3.39 -10.71 20.29
C HIS A 84 2.10 -10.84 21.09
N PRO A 85 2.03 -10.27 22.33
CA PRO A 85 0.83 -10.28 23.15
C PRO A 85 -0.39 -9.67 22.45
N ARG A 86 -1.57 -9.89 23.01
CA ARG A 86 -2.80 -9.22 22.55
C ARG A 86 -2.71 -7.71 22.80
N GLY A 87 -3.41 -6.94 21.97
CA GLY A 87 -3.51 -5.48 22.15
C GLY A 87 -2.36 -4.67 21.57
N VAL A 88 -1.33 -5.29 21.02
CA VAL A 88 -0.18 -4.56 20.42
C VAL A 88 -0.40 -4.16 18.95
N GLY A 89 -1.60 -4.34 18.41
CA GLY A 89 -1.96 -3.88 17.07
C GLY A 89 -1.50 -4.75 15.90
N LYS A 90 -1.19 -6.05 16.12
CA LYS A 90 -0.72 -6.96 15.07
C LYS A 90 -1.63 -7.01 13.84
N SER A 91 -2.94 -7.18 14.05
CA SER A 91 -3.91 -7.27 12.98
C SER A 91 -3.98 -5.96 12.18
N THR A 92 -4.02 -4.84 12.88
CA THR A 92 -3.99 -3.50 12.25
C THR A 92 -2.74 -3.29 11.42
N GLN A 93 -1.58 -3.70 11.92
CA GLN A 93 -0.31 -3.62 11.16
C GLN A 93 -0.36 -4.48 9.90
N ALA A 94 -0.86 -5.72 10.01
CA ALA A 94 -0.96 -6.64 8.88
C ALA A 94 -1.96 -6.16 7.82
N GLU A 95 -3.13 -5.66 8.24
CA GLU A 95 -4.14 -5.09 7.34
C GLU A 95 -3.60 -3.86 6.62
N THR A 96 -2.99 -2.94 7.33
CA THR A 96 -2.42 -1.72 6.74
C THR A 96 -1.24 -2.03 5.82
N LEU A 97 -0.42 -3.04 6.15
CA LEU A 97 0.64 -3.50 5.26
C LEU A 97 0.07 -4.09 3.96
N ALA A 98 -1.02 -4.87 4.04
CA ALA A 98 -1.71 -5.38 2.86
C ALA A 98 -2.21 -4.22 1.98
N VAL A 99 -2.83 -3.20 2.57
CA VAL A 99 -3.24 -1.97 1.87
C VAL A 99 -2.05 -1.30 1.19
N SER A 100 -0.92 -1.17 1.89
CA SER A 100 0.29 -0.56 1.34
C SER A 100 0.84 -1.31 0.14
N MET A 101 0.83 -2.64 0.18
CA MET A 101 1.31 -3.49 -0.93
C MET A 101 0.44 -3.34 -2.18
N VAL A 102 -0.87 -3.20 -2.02
CA VAL A 102 -1.81 -2.93 -3.12
C VAL A 102 -1.60 -1.53 -3.66
N ALA A 103 -1.65 -0.52 -2.80
CA ALA A 103 -1.53 0.88 -3.19
C ALA A 103 -0.20 1.19 -3.90
N ARG A 104 0.89 0.61 -3.42
CA ARG A 104 2.24 0.72 -3.99
C ARG A 104 2.50 -0.25 -5.14
N ARG A 105 1.50 -1.04 -5.55
CA ARG A 105 1.60 -2.04 -6.63
C ARG A 105 2.74 -3.06 -6.43
N LYS A 106 3.07 -3.39 -5.19
CA LYS A 106 4.12 -4.38 -4.87
C LYS A 106 3.63 -5.82 -5.02
N ARG A 107 2.32 -6.04 -4.88
CA ARG A 107 1.66 -7.34 -5.10
C ARG A 107 0.37 -7.16 -5.90
N LYS A 108 0.13 -8.08 -6.83
CA LYS A 108 -1.10 -8.11 -7.65
C LYS A 108 -2.26 -8.80 -6.93
N MET A 109 -1.94 -9.71 -6.04
CA MET A 109 -2.90 -10.47 -5.25
C MET A 109 -2.36 -10.67 -3.83
N ILE A 110 -3.23 -10.52 -2.85
CA ILE A 110 -2.95 -10.74 -1.44
C ILE A 110 -4.03 -11.64 -0.88
N GLY A 111 -3.64 -12.76 -0.30
CA GLY A 111 -4.53 -13.65 0.44
C GLY A 111 -4.46 -13.34 1.93
N TYR A 112 -5.60 -13.07 2.56
CA TYR A 112 -5.72 -12.91 4.00
C TYR A 112 -6.43 -14.13 4.60
N VAL A 113 -5.75 -14.87 5.46
CA VAL A 113 -6.26 -16.09 6.07
C VAL A 113 -6.52 -15.84 7.56
N SER A 114 -7.69 -16.25 8.04
CA SER A 114 -8.08 -16.10 9.44
C SER A 114 -8.68 -17.40 9.99
N LEU A 115 -8.98 -17.40 11.30
CA LEU A 115 -9.47 -18.57 12.03
C LEU A 115 -10.79 -19.11 11.48
N ASN A 116 -11.70 -18.22 11.06
CA ASN A 116 -12.99 -18.57 10.50
C ASN A 116 -13.49 -17.47 9.56
N GLU A 117 -14.57 -17.77 8.84
CA GLU A 117 -15.17 -16.86 7.86
C GLU A 117 -15.54 -15.50 8.46
N THR A 118 -16.17 -15.48 9.64
CA THR A 118 -16.58 -14.21 10.29
C THR A 118 -15.40 -13.29 10.56
N LYS A 119 -14.27 -13.84 11.04
CA LYS A 119 -13.05 -13.06 11.28
C LYS A 119 -12.38 -12.65 9.98
N ALA A 120 -12.34 -13.52 8.99
CA ALA A 120 -11.81 -13.20 7.67
C ALA A 120 -12.59 -12.06 7.01
N THR A 121 -13.93 -12.10 7.08
CA THR A 121 -14.79 -11.04 6.57
C THR A 121 -14.54 -9.70 7.25
N LYS A 122 -14.39 -9.67 8.58
CA LYS A 122 -14.06 -8.43 9.32
C LYS A 122 -12.74 -7.81 8.85
N HIS A 123 -11.72 -8.63 8.67
CA HIS A 123 -10.42 -8.14 8.17
C HIS A 123 -10.52 -7.61 6.74
N PHE A 124 -11.29 -8.31 5.90
CA PHE A 124 -11.54 -7.87 4.53
C PHE A 124 -12.30 -6.54 4.48
N GLU A 125 -13.34 -6.37 5.28
CA GLU A 125 -14.09 -5.11 5.40
C GLU A 125 -13.21 -3.97 5.90
N SER A 126 -12.33 -4.23 6.88
CA SER A 126 -11.36 -3.26 7.37
C SER A 126 -10.39 -2.81 6.27
N ILE A 127 -9.81 -3.76 5.53
CA ILE A 127 -8.91 -3.49 4.41
C ILE A 127 -9.64 -2.70 3.31
N LYS A 128 -10.87 -3.10 2.96
CA LYS A 128 -11.68 -2.41 1.97
C LYS A 128 -11.96 -0.96 2.38
N SER A 129 -12.37 -0.73 3.62
CA SER A 129 -12.60 0.61 4.16
C SER A 129 -11.35 1.50 4.09
N MET A 130 -10.16 0.95 4.32
CA MET A 130 -8.89 1.67 4.20
C MET A 130 -8.55 2.06 2.75
N LEU A 131 -8.99 1.25 1.78
CA LEU A 131 -8.74 1.50 0.35
C LEU A 131 -9.75 2.50 -0.26
N GLU A 132 -10.93 2.66 0.37
CA GLU A 132 -12.00 3.54 -0.09
C GLU A 132 -11.90 4.97 0.49
N ASN A 133 -11.04 5.20 1.49
CA ASN A 133 -10.76 6.51 2.05
C ASN A 133 -9.65 7.23 1.27
#